data_81c8c69e8c098654b8e0a8e97f545455
#
_entry.id   81c8c69e8c098654b8e0a8e97f545455
#
_cell.length_a   1.000
_cell.length_b   1.000
_cell.length_c   1.000
_cell.angle_alpha   90.00
_cell.angle_beta   90.00
_cell.angle_gamma   90.00
#
_symmetry.space_group_name_H-M   'P 1'
#
loop_
_entity.id
_entity.type
_entity.pdbx_description
1 polymer ?
#
loop_
_entity_poly.entity_id
_entity_poly.type
_entity_poly.pdbx_seq_one_letter_code
_entity_poly.pdbx_strand_id
1 'polypeptide(L)'
;MEAEIAALNKELETRTDYESDSYMELIERVSTLSEKFYSIEEINYDADIEKTLLGLGFTREDFNRQTSEFSGGWRMRIELAKLLLRRPDVLLLDEPTNHLDIESIQWLENFLSTRANAVVLVSHDRAFLNNVTTRTIEISCGQIYDYKVKYDEFVVLRKERREQQLRAYENQQKQIQDTEEFIERFRYKATKAVQVQSRIKQLEKIDRIEVDEEDNSALRLKFPPASRSGNYPVICEDVRKAYGSHVVFHDVNLTINRGCLLY
;
A
#
# COMPACT_ATOMS: atom_id res chain seq x y z
N MET A 1 7.11 25.39 21.55
CA MET A 1 7.33 25.01 22.98
C MET A 1 8.59 25.63 23.53
N GLU A 2 9.80 25.37 23.02
CA GLU A 2 11.05 25.93 23.57
C GLU A 2 11.04 27.47 23.67
N ALA A 3 10.69 28.17 22.58
CA ALA A 3 10.56 29.62 22.57
C ALA A 3 9.48 30.15 23.55
N GLU A 4 8.42 29.37 23.76
CA GLU A 4 7.34 29.69 24.70
C GLU A 4 7.81 29.51 26.15
N ILE A 5 8.53 28.43 26.46
CA ILE A 5 9.14 28.18 27.77
C ILE A 5 10.14 29.32 28.09
N ALA A 6 11.00 29.68 27.11
CA ALA A 6 11.94 30.78 27.28
C ALA A 6 11.24 32.14 27.55
N ALA A 7 10.13 32.43 26.86
CA ALA A 7 9.37 33.62 27.07
C ALA A 7 8.70 33.67 28.46
N LEU A 8 8.10 32.54 28.89
CA LEU A 8 7.46 32.43 30.22
C LEU A 8 8.50 32.48 31.36
N ASN A 9 9.68 31.87 31.17
CA ASN A 9 10.77 31.99 32.15
C ASN A 9 11.25 33.44 32.29
N LYS A 10 11.37 34.19 31.19
CA LYS A 10 11.73 35.61 31.21
C LYS A 10 10.66 36.45 31.88
N GLU A 11 9.38 36.10 31.74
CA GLU A 11 8.27 36.77 32.44
C GLU A 11 8.34 36.48 33.94
N LEU A 12 8.64 35.24 34.37
CA LEU A 12 8.85 34.88 35.78
C LEU A 12 10.01 35.66 36.42
N GLU A 13 11.13 35.86 35.68
CA GLU A 13 12.30 36.61 36.17
C GLU A 13 12.00 38.11 36.40
N THR A 14 11.03 38.68 35.67
CA THR A 14 10.70 40.09 35.72
C THR A 14 9.62 40.41 36.75
N ARG A 15 8.88 39.42 37.24
CA ARG A 15 7.79 39.58 38.21
C ARG A 15 8.32 39.51 39.65
N THR A 16 7.72 40.33 40.53
CA THR A 16 8.05 40.40 41.95
C THR A 16 6.88 40.05 42.88
N ASP A 17 5.75 39.63 42.29
CA ASP A 17 4.50 39.32 42.99
C ASP A 17 4.36 37.82 43.29
N TYR A 18 5.33 37.24 43.97
CA TYR A 18 5.52 35.79 44.20
C TYR A 18 4.35 35.09 44.91
N GLU A 19 3.45 35.81 45.61
CA GLU A 19 2.30 35.23 46.31
C GLU A 19 0.98 35.38 45.53
N SER A 20 1.02 35.91 44.31
CA SER A 20 -0.20 36.05 43.51
C SER A 20 -0.62 34.74 42.86
N ASP A 21 -1.92 34.46 42.77
CA ASP A 21 -2.49 33.29 42.07
C ASP A 21 -1.99 33.24 40.63
N SER A 22 -1.86 34.39 39.96
CA SER A 22 -1.37 34.46 38.57
C SER A 22 0.10 34.11 38.43
N TYR A 23 0.95 34.29 39.45
CA TYR A 23 2.33 33.87 39.46
C TYR A 23 2.41 32.36 39.63
N MET A 24 1.59 31.77 40.50
CA MET A 24 1.51 30.32 40.69
C MET A 24 1.01 29.59 39.45
N GLU A 25 -0.02 30.11 38.75
CA GLU A 25 -0.49 29.57 37.46
C GLU A 25 0.62 29.59 36.38
N LEU A 26 1.45 30.63 36.38
CA LEU A 26 2.56 30.78 35.44
C LEU A 26 3.65 29.75 35.70
N ILE A 27 3.97 29.48 36.99
CA ILE A 27 4.88 28.41 37.38
C ILE A 27 4.37 27.02 36.96
N GLU A 28 3.07 26.74 37.23
CA GLU A 28 2.46 25.47 36.88
C GLU A 28 2.46 25.25 35.36
N ARG A 29 2.21 26.31 34.60
CA ARG A 29 2.26 26.28 33.14
C ARG A 29 3.68 26.02 32.62
N VAL A 30 4.70 26.67 33.18
CA VAL A 30 6.10 26.42 32.83
C VAL A 30 6.51 25.00 33.19
N SER A 31 6.13 24.50 34.36
CA SER A 31 6.41 23.14 34.79
C SER A 31 5.79 22.12 33.83
N THR A 32 4.50 22.28 33.51
CA THR A 32 3.78 21.38 32.59
C THR A 32 4.36 21.39 31.17
N LEU A 33 4.74 22.57 30.67
CA LEU A 33 5.37 22.70 29.35
C LEU A 33 6.79 22.12 29.35
N SER A 34 7.55 22.31 30.43
CA SER A 34 8.89 21.77 30.59
C SER A 34 8.87 20.24 30.70
N GLU A 35 7.96 19.66 31.49
CA GLU A 35 7.79 18.20 31.56
C GLU A 35 7.45 17.60 30.18
N LYS A 36 6.54 18.23 29.45
CA LYS A 36 6.21 17.84 28.06
C LYS A 36 7.43 17.97 27.13
N PHE A 37 8.20 19.03 27.26
CA PHE A 37 9.36 19.30 26.44
C PHE A 37 10.48 18.29 26.73
N TYR A 38 10.81 18.03 27.99
CA TYR A 38 11.83 17.05 28.38
C TYR A 38 11.42 15.60 28.09
N SER A 39 10.14 15.27 28.21
CA SER A 39 9.63 13.95 27.78
C SER A 39 9.76 13.74 26.26
N ILE A 40 9.82 14.82 25.49
CA ILE A 40 10.09 14.82 24.05
C ILE A 40 11.61 14.75 23.78
N GLU A 41 12.47 15.40 24.59
CA GLU A 41 13.92 15.40 24.43
C GLU A 41 14.58 14.05 24.77
N GLU A 42 13.97 13.19 25.59
CA GLU A 42 14.45 11.81 25.80
C GLU A 42 14.39 10.95 24.54
N ILE A 43 13.58 11.37 23.53
CA ILE A 43 13.57 10.76 22.20
C ILE A 43 14.65 11.45 21.36
N ASN A 44 15.74 10.74 21.08
CA ASN A 44 16.80 11.25 20.19
C ASN A 44 16.26 11.30 18.74
N TYR A 45 15.48 12.36 18.43
CA TYR A 45 14.83 12.54 17.12
C TYR A 45 15.84 12.51 15.98
N ASP A 46 17.03 13.09 16.18
CA ASP A 46 18.04 13.14 15.13
C ASP A 46 18.55 11.74 14.79
N ALA A 47 18.77 10.89 15.78
CA ALA A 47 19.16 9.50 15.56
C ALA A 47 18.04 8.68 14.88
N ASP A 48 16.77 8.91 15.24
CA ASP A 48 15.64 8.23 14.61
C ASP A 48 15.43 8.72 13.16
N ILE A 49 15.60 10.01 12.90
CA ILE A 49 15.58 10.59 11.55
C ILE A 49 16.71 9.99 10.70
N GLU A 50 17.94 10.02 11.20
CA GLU A 50 19.08 9.44 10.50
C GLU A 50 18.86 7.96 10.20
N LYS A 51 18.46 7.17 11.19
CA LYS A 51 18.19 5.74 11.03
C LYS A 51 17.08 5.46 10.01
N THR A 52 16.03 6.27 10.01
CA THR A 52 14.90 6.10 9.08
C THR A 52 15.30 6.46 7.65
N LEU A 53 16.04 7.55 7.47
CA LEU A 53 16.51 7.97 6.15
C LEU A 53 17.52 6.98 5.58
N LEU A 54 18.52 6.54 6.37
CA LEU A 54 19.49 5.51 5.96
C LEU A 54 18.76 4.21 5.56
N GLY A 55 17.78 3.80 6.35
CA GLY A 55 16.98 2.60 6.07
C GLY A 55 16.16 2.69 4.78
N LEU A 56 15.78 3.88 4.36
CA LEU A 56 15.09 4.13 3.08
C LEU A 56 16.07 4.42 1.92
N GLY A 57 17.37 4.17 2.11
CA GLY A 57 18.38 4.21 1.07
C GLY A 57 19.05 5.57 0.87
N PHE A 58 18.77 6.58 1.70
CA PHE A 58 19.49 7.85 1.68
C PHE A 58 20.91 7.70 2.24
N THR A 59 21.83 8.51 1.75
CA THR A 59 23.18 8.66 2.30
C THR A 59 23.24 9.88 3.21
N ARG A 60 24.27 9.95 4.08
CA ARG A 60 24.47 11.13 4.94
C ARG A 60 24.69 12.42 4.14
N GLU A 61 25.23 12.31 2.94
CA GLU A 61 25.44 13.45 2.04
C GLU A 61 24.10 14.06 1.56
N ASP A 62 23.04 13.26 1.50
CA ASP A 62 21.72 13.68 1.05
C ASP A 62 20.97 14.51 2.10
N PHE A 63 21.35 14.44 3.39
CA PHE A 63 20.59 15.05 4.49
C PHE A 63 20.52 16.59 4.41
N ASN A 64 21.54 17.22 3.81
CA ASN A 64 21.62 18.66 3.66
C ASN A 64 21.16 19.17 2.27
N ARG A 65 20.73 18.26 1.39
CA ARG A 65 20.27 18.62 0.06
C ARG A 65 18.83 19.13 0.08
N GLN A 66 18.52 20.04 -0.84
CA GLN A 66 17.15 20.51 -1.00
C GLN A 66 16.26 19.42 -1.58
N THR A 67 15.03 19.30 -1.06
CA THR A 67 14.07 18.28 -1.52
C THR A 67 13.69 18.41 -2.98
N SER A 68 13.83 19.63 -3.56
CA SER A 68 13.62 19.90 -4.98
C SER A 68 14.63 19.23 -5.91
N GLU A 69 15.82 18.87 -5.41
CA GLU A 69 16.88 18.22 -6.18
C GLU A 69 16.66 16.72 -6.36
N PHE A 70 15.72 16.15 -5.60
CA PHE A 70 15.42 14.72 -5.65
C PHE A 70 14.40 14.38 -6.73
N SER A 71 14.54 13.20 -7.33
CA SER A 71 13.55 12.66 -8.25
C SER A 71 12.20 12.36 -7.54
N GLY A 72 11.15 12.15 -8.32
CA GLY A 72 9.82 11.83 -7.79
C GLY A 72 9.82 10.64 -6.82
N GLY A 73 10.53 9.55 -7.16
CA GLY A 73 10.64 8.37 -6.31
C GLY A 73 11.34 8.65 -4.98
N TRP A 74 12.42 9.43 -5.00
CA TRP A 74 13.11 9.86 -3.79
C TRP A 74 12.26 10.76 -2.90
N ARG A 75 11.48 11.66 -3.50
CA ARG A 75 10.53 12.49 -2.72
C ARG A 75 9.45 11.64 -2.06
N MET A 76 8.96 10.58 -2.72
CA MET A 76 8.04 9.63 -2.09
C MET A 76 8.66 8.93 -0.87
N ARG A 77 9.96 8.55 -0.94
CA ARG A 77 10.69 8.00 0.21
C ARG A 77 10.80 9.01 1.37
N ILE A 78 10.98 10.30 1.08
CA ILE A 78 10.96 11.37 2.11
C ILE A 78 9.60 11.45 2.78
N GLU A 79 8.50 11.44 2.02
CA GLU A 79 7.15 11.46 2.60
C GLU A 79 6.86 10.21 3.43
N LEU A 80 7.32 9.04 2.98
CA LEU A 80 7.23 7.81 3.78
C LEU A 80 8.03 7.95 5.08
N ALA A 81 9.28 8.46 5.05
CA ALA A 81 10.07 8.73 6.26
C ALA A 81 9.32 9.62 7.25
N LYS A 82 8.74 10.72 6.78
CA LYS A 82 7.94 11.66 7.60
C LYS A 82 6.74 10.98 8.24
N LEU A 83 6.06 10.09 7.50
CA LEU A 83 4.92 9.33 8.00
C LEU A 83 5.35 8.36 9.11
N LEU A 84 6.44 7.62 8.90
CA LEU A 84 6.96 6.64 9.86
C LEU A 84 7.47 7.31 11.16
N LEU A 85 8.12 8.47 11.03
CA LEU A 85 8.63 9.24 12.17
C LEU A 85 7.53 9.84 13.06
N ARG A 86 6.34 10.08 12.51
CA ARG A 86 5.19 10.56 13.29
C ARG A 86 4.65 9.52 14.27
N ARG A 87 5.01 8.24 14.11
CA ARG A 87 4.55 7.11 14.95
C ARG A 87 3.05 7.13 15.22
N PRO A 88 2.19 7.17 14.19
CA PRO A 88 0.74 7.18 14.39
C PRO A 88 0.28 5.84 14.98
N ASP A 89 -0.89 5.84 15.64
CA ASP A 89 -1.50 4.62 16.16
C ASP A 89 -1.85 3.62 15.06
N VAL A 90 -2.26 4.13 13.89
CA VAL A 90 -2.59 3.32 12.70
C VAL A 90 -1.92 3.90 11.47
N LEU A 91 -1.18 3.05 10.76
CA LEU A 91 -0.57 3.35 9.47
C LEU A 91 -1.45 2.77 8.34
N LEU A 92 -1.81 3.61 7.37
CA LEU A 92 -2.49 3.20 6.14
C LEU A 92 -1.49 3.35 5.00
N LEU A 93 -1.08 2.23 4.41
CA LEU A 93 -0.05 2.19 3.36
C LEU A 93 -0.63 1.56 2.10
N ASP A 94 -0.53 2.29 1.00
CA ASP A 94 -0.92 1.82 -0.33
C ASP A 94 0.33 1.74 -1.20
N GLU A 95 0.67 0.52 -1.64
CA GLU A 95 1.86 0.20 -2.45
C GLU A 95 3.18 0.83 -1.94
N PRO A 96 3.54 0.67 -0.64
CA PRO A 96 4.69 1.36 -0.06
C PRO A 96 6.04 0.86 -0.59
N THR A 97 6.07 -0.30 -1.24
CA THR A 97 7.27 -0.89 -1.85
C THR A 97 7.63 -0.26 -3.19
N ASN A 98 6.71 0.50 -3.80
CA ASN A 98 6.98 1.17 -5.06
C ASN A 98 8.15 2.15 -4.91
N HIS A 99 9.09 2.10 -5.84
CA HIS A 99 10.30 2.92 -5.87
C HIS A 99 11.32 2.64 -4.74
N LEU A 100 11.16 1.57 -3.97
CA LEU A 100 12.16 1.10 -3.01
C LEU A 100 13.05 0.03 -3.66
N ASP A 101 14.33 0.04 -3.29
CA ASP A 101 15.23 -1.06 -3.56
C ASP A 101 15.05 -2.18 -2.52
N ILE A 102 15.66 -3.33 -2.77
CA ILE A 102 15.50 -4.53 -1.94
C ILE A 102 15.92 -4.29 -0.49
N GLU A 103 16.99 -3.54 -0.27
CA GLU A 103 17.51 -3.24 1.08
C GLU A 103 16.52 -2.35 1.85
N SER A 104 15.98 -1.33 1.19
CA SER A 104 14.94 -0.45 1.77
C SER A 104 13.64 -1.20 2.05
N ILE A 105 13.24 -2.16 1.20
CA ILE A 105 12.07 -3.03 1.45
C ILE A 105 12.30 -3.88 2.70
N GLN A 106 13.44 -4.54 2.84
CA GLN A 106 13.77 -5.35 4.02
C GLN A 106 13.80 -4.52 5.30
N TRP A 107 14.35 -3.31 5.22
CA TRP A 107 14.33 -2.39 6.35
C TRP A 107 12.90 -1.99 6.73
N LEU A 108 12.05 -1.68 5.74
CA LEU A 108 10.63 -1.32 5.96
C LEU A 108 9.86 -2.49 6.57
N GLU A 109 10.05 -3.73 6.09
CA GLU A 109 9.48 -4.94 6.69
C GLU A 109 9.80 -5.06 8.18
N ASN A 110 11.08 -4.89 8.52
CA ASN A 110 11.53 -4.95 9.91
C ASN A 110 10.92 -3.80 10.75
N PHE A 111 10.88 -2.58 10.19
CA PHE A 111 10.28 -1.43 10.87
C PHE A 111 8.81 -1.66 11.17
N LEU A 112 8.03 -2.08 10.17
CA LEU A 112 6.58 -2.31 10.32
C LEU A 112 6.28 -3.46 11.29
N SER A 113 7.08 -4.52 11.28
CA SER A 113 6.90 -5.67 12.16
C SER A 113 7.28 -5.41 13.61
N THR A 114 8.20 -4.45 13.89
CA THR A 114 8.77 -4.24 15.23
C THR A 114 8.36 -2.95 15.90
N ARG A 115 8.03 -1.91 15.12
CA ARG A 115 7.82 -0.55 15.65
C ARG A 115 6.44 0.04 15.37
N ALA A 116 5.70 -0.48 14.39
CA ALA A 116 4.36 0.00 14.09
C ALA A 116 3.32 -0.65 15.02
N ASN A 117 2.36 0.14 15.52
CA ASN A 117 1.28 -0.37 16.38
C ASN A 117 0.24 -1.15 15.58
N ALA A 118 -0.38 -0.50 14.60
CA ALA A 118 -1.33 -1.12 13.68
C ALA A 118 -1.05 -0.65 12.26
N VAL A 119 -1.08 -1.59 11.30
CA VAL A 119 -0.83 -1.31 9.89
C VAL A 119 -1.94 -1.88 9.04
N VAL A 120 -2.50 -1.07 8.15
CA VAL A 120 -3.36 -1.51 7.06
C VAL A 120 -2.56 -1.33 5.78
N LEU A 121 -2.33 -2.43 5.07
CA LEU A 121 -1.41 -2.49 3.95
C LEU A 121 -2.12 -3.00 2.71
N VAL A 122 -1.95 -2.29 1.59
CA VAL A 122 -2.30 -2.76 0.25
C VAL A 122 -1.01 -2.88 -0.55
N SER A 123 -0.73 -4.05 -1.12
CA SER A 123 0.46 -4.26 -1.95
C SER A 123 0.26 -5.41 -2.94
N HIS A 124 0.97 -5.35 -4.05
CA HIS A 124 1.11 -6.44 -5.02
C HIS A 124 2.32 -7.34 -4.73
N ASP A 125 3.20 -6.94 -3.82
CA ASP A 125 4.36 -7.73 -3.40
C ASP A 125 3.94 -8.79 -2.37
N ARG A 126 3.85 -10.03 -2.83
CA ARG A 126 3.43 -11.18 -2.01
C ARG A 126 4.40 -11.48 -0.86
N ALA A 127 5.70 -11.35 -1.11
CA ALA A 127 6.72 -11.61 -0.10
C ALA A 127 6.62 -10.58 1.02
N PHE A 128 6.50 -9.30 0.66
CA PHE A 128 6.29 -8.21 1.60
C PHE A 128 5.03 -8.40 2.44
N LEU A 129 3.89 -8.71 1.79
CA LEU A 129 2.64 -9.01 2.51
C LEU A 129 2.80 -10.16 3.50
N ASN A 130 3.42 -11.26 3.07
CA ASN A 130 3.59 -12.44 3.91
C ASN A 130 4.53 -12.21 5.11
N ASN A 131 5.53 -11.34 4.96
CA ASN A 131 6.48 -11.01 6.01
C ASN A 131 5.90 -10.04 7.06
N VAL A 132 5.06 -9.08 6.63
CA VAL A 132 4.56 -8.01 7.50
C VAL A 132 3.19 -8.31 8.09
N THR A 133 2.30 -8.97 7.32
CA THR A 133 0.90 -9.12 7.75
C THR A 133 0.65 -10.41 8.53
N THR A 134 -0.27 -10.34 9.48
CA THR A 134 -0.77 -11.48 10.28
C THR A 134 -2.25 -11.76 10.01
N ARG A 135 -2.89 -10.89 9.24
CA ARG A 135 -4.33 -10.93 8.93
C ARG A 135 -4.54 -10.41 7.52
N THR A 136 -5.38 -11.07 6.76
CA THR A 136 -5.71 -10.68 5.39
C THR A 136 -7.20 -10.44 5.26
N ILE A 137 -7.56 -9.30 4.69
CA ILE A 137 -8.95 -8.94 4.41
C ILE A 137 -9.15 -8.96 2.90
N GLU A 138 -10.10 -9.75 2.43
CA GLU A 138 -10.50 -9.81 1.04
C GLU A 138 -11.86 -9.13 0.86
N ILE A 139 -11.97 -8.29 -0.15
CA ILE A 139 -13.24 -7.70 -0.61
C ILE A 139 -13.61 -8.39 -1.93
N SER A 140 -14.74 -9.10 -1.94
CA SER A 140 -15.17 -9.91 -3.08
C SER A 140 -16.69 -9.94 -3.15
N CYS A 141 -17.29 -9.71 -4.32
CA CYS A 141 -18.76 -9.63 -4.52
C CYS A 141 -19.48 -8.71 -3.53
N GLY A 142 -18.90 -7.56 -3.16
CA GLY A 142 -19.48 -6.64 -2.18
C GLY A 142 -19.46 -7.13 -0.73
N GLN A 143 -18.82 -8.28 -0.46
CA GLN A 143 -18.68 -8.89 0.87
C GLN A 143 -17.22 -8.75 1.36
N ILE A 144 -17.06 -8.64 2.67
CA ILE A 144 -15.76 -8.60 3.33
C ILE A 144 -15.49 -9.95 3.99
N TYR A 145 -14.37 -10.56 3.62
CA TYR A 145 -13.92 -11.81 4.20
C TYR A 145 -12.64 -11.56 5.01
N ASP A 146 -12.66 -11.95 6.27
CA ASP A 146 -11.59 -11.73 7.23
C ASP A 146 -10.88 -13.05 7.54
N TYR A 147 -9.61 -13.13 7.14
CA TYR A 147 -8.75 -14.28 7.37
C TYR A 147 -7.66 -13.91 8.38
N LYS A 148 -7.72 -14.51 9.56
CA LYS A 148 -6.71 -14.30 10.63
C LYS A 148 -5.46 -15.15 10.37
N VAL A 149 -4.93 -15.06 9.17
CA VAL A 149 -3.76 -15.81 8.67
C VAL A 149 -2.90 -14.93 7.78
N LYS A 150 -1.66 -15.37 7.56
CA LYS A 150 -0.72 -14.74 6.63
C LYS A 150 -1.17 -14.90 5.18
N TYR A 151 -0.56 -14.13 4.29
CA TYR A 151 -0.98 -14.07 2.89
C TYR A 151 -0.91 -15.43 2.17
N ASP A 152 0.14 -16.24 2.39
CA ASP A 152 0.27 -17.54 1.73
C ASP A 152 -0.84 -18.52 2.14
N GLU A 153 -1.16 -18.57 3.43
CA GLU A 153 -2.26 -19.38 3.95
C GLU A 153 -3.63 -18.87 3.45
N PHE A 154 -3.79 -17.55 3.37
CA PHE A 154 -4.98 -16.93 2.79
C PHE A 154 -5.22 -17.40 1.36
N VAL A 155 -4.18 -17.46 0.51
CA VAL A 155 -4.31 -17.90 -0.89
C VAL A 155 -4.90 -19.31 -0.96
N VAL A 156 -4.47 -20.21 -0.07
CA VAL A 156 -5.00 -21.59 0.01
C VAL A 156 -6.47 -21.58 0.44
N LEU A 157 -6.78 -20.91 1.55
CA LEU A 157 -8.15 -20.83 2.07
C LEU A 157 -9.11 -20.14 1.09
N ARG A 158 -8.65 -19.11 0.40
CA ARG A 158 -9.40 -18.45 -0.67
C ARG A 158 -9.79 -19.44 -1.77
N LYS A 159 -8.82 -20.24 -2.22
CA LYS A 159 -9.07 -21.25 -3.25
C LYS A 159 -10.10 -22.27 -2.81
N GLU A 160 -9.96 -22.82 -1.60
CA GLU A 160 -10.93 -23.77 -1.05
C GLU A 160 -12.34 -23.19 -0.92
N ARG A 161 -12.45 -21.97 -0.40
CA ARG A 161 -13.74 -21.25 -0.30
C ARG A 161 -14.36 -21.08 -1.68
N ARG A 162 -13.58 -20.69 -2.66
CA ARG A 162 -14.05 -20.46 -4.03
C ARG A 162 -14.55 -21.75 -4.69
N GLU A 163 -13.83 -22.85 -4.49
CA GLU A 163 -14.29 -24.16 -4.99
C GLU A 163 -15.62 -24.58 -4.33
N GLN A 164 -15.79 -24.32 -3.02
CA GLN A 164 -17.05 -24.59 -2.34
C GLN A 164 -18.18 -23.69 -2.87
N GLN A 165 -17.91 -22.40 -3.08
CA GLN A 165 -18.87 -21.44 -3.62
C GLN A 165 -19.29 -21.81 -5.04
N LEU A 166 -18.34 -22.24 -5.90
CA LEU A 166 -18.63 -22.68 -7.26
C LEU A 166 -19.53 -23.92 -7.26
N ARG A 167 -19.21 -24.93 -6.43
CA ARG A 167 -20.06 -26.14 -6.28
C ARG A 167 -21.46 -25.79 -5.76
N ALA A 168 -21.57 -24.87 -4.82
CA ALA A 168 -22.86 -24.40 -4.31
C ALA A 168 -23.67 -23.68 -5.42
N TYR A 169 -23.00 -22.83 -6.21
CA TYR A 169 -23.60 -22.17 -7.37
C TYR A 169 -24.10 -23.15 -8.41
N GLU A 170 -23.29 -24.13 -8.83
CA GLU A 170 -23.67 -25.17 -9.79
C GLU A 170 -24.89 -25.99 -9.31
N ASN A 171 -24.89 -26.37 -8.03
CA ASN A 171 -26.01 -27.07 -7.44
C ASN A 171 -27.30 -26.21 -7.40
N GLN A 172 -27.16 -24.93 -7.07
CA GLN A 172 -28.28 -23.98 -7.09
C GLN A 172 -28.80 -23.78 -8.51
N GLN A 173 -27.95 -23.62 -9.50
CA GLN A 173 -28.34 -23.48 -10.90
C GLN A 173 -29.12 -24.71 -11.39
N LYS A 174 -28.65 -25.91 -11.04
CA LYS A 174 -29.36 -27.14 -11.37
C LYS A 174 -30.73 -27.21 -10.73
N GLN A 175 -30.88 -26.84 -9.45
CA GLN A 175 -32.16 -26.80 -8.75
C GLN A 175 -33.15 -25.78 -9.39
N ILE A 176 -32.59 -24.61 -9.79
CA ILE A 176 -33.37 -23.59 -10.50
C ILE A 176 -33.85 -24.16 -11.83
N GLN A 177 -32.97 -24.74 -12.64
CA GLN A 177 -33.30 -25.33 -13.93
C GLN A 177 -34.34 -26.45 -13.77
N ASP A 178 -34.17 -27.39 -12.86
CA ASP A 178 -35.14 -28.48 -12.59
C ASP A 178 -36.52 -27.92 -12.23
N THR A 179 -36.52 -26.82 -11.47
CA THR A 179 -37.77 -26.15 -11.05
C THR A 179 -38.43 -25.41 -12.22
N GLU A 180 -37.65 -24.73 -13.05
CA GLU A 180 -38.15 -24.06 -14.26
C GLU A 180 -38.73 -25.07 -15.25
N GLU A 181 -38.02 -26.19 -15.49
CA GLU A 181 -38.51 -27.28 -16.35
C GLU A 181 -39.82 -27.89 -15.81
N PHE A 182 -39.94 -28.06 -14.49
CA PHE A 182 -41.19 -28.50 -13.89
C PHE A 182 -42.33 -27.52 -14.14
N ILE A 183 -42.07 -26.22 -13.93
CA ILE A 183 -43.06 -25.15 -14.16
C ILE A 183 -43.50 -25.16 -15.61
N GLU A 184 -42.57 -25.22 -16.56
CA GLU A 184 -42.88 -25.21 -17.98
C GLU A 184 -43.72 -26.42 -18.41
N ARG A 185 -43.35 -27.64 -17.97
CA ARG A 185 -44.03 -28.90 -18.28
C ARG A 185 -45.45 -28.93 -17.74
N PHE A 186 -45.72 -28.33 -16.58
CA PHE A 186 -47.00 -28.44 -15.89
C PHE A 186 -47.83 -27.15 -15.88
N ARG A 187 -47.36 -26.07 -16.49
CA ARG A 187 -47.97 -24.73 -16.48
C ARG A 187 -49.46 -24.75 -16.92
N TYR A 188 -49.80 -25.61 -17.87
CA TYR A 188 -51.16 -25.67 -18.46
C TYR A 188 -52.03 -26.75 -17.86
N LYS A 189 -51.57 -27.52 -16.86
CA LYS A 189 -52.35 -28.59 -16.22
C LYS A 189 -53.08 -28.07 -14.99
N ALA A 190 -54.40 -27.97 -15.04
CA ALA A 190 -55.25 -27.44 -13.97
C ALA A 190 -55.03 -28.20 -12.63
N THR A 191 -54.83 -29.53 -12.67
CA THR A 191 -54.55 -30.37 -11.47
C THR A 191 -53.21 -30.08 -10.79
N LYS A 192 -52.31 -29.39 -11.46
CA LYS A 192 -50.97 -29.04 -10.92
C LYS A 192 -50.78 -27.55 -10.63
N ALA A 193 -51.84 -26.73 -10.86
CA ALA A 193 -51.74 -25.26 -10.73
C ALA A 193 -51.22 -24.79 -9.37
N VAL A 194 -51.65 -25.37 -8.27
CA VAL A 194 -51.18 -25.02 -6.91
C VAL A 194 -49.70 -25.34 -6.72
N GLN A 195 -49.26 -26.48 -7.26
CA GLN A 195 -47.83 -26.89 -7.15
C GLN A 195 -46.94 -25.97 -8.01
N VAL A 196 -47.39 -25.60 -9.21
CA VAL A 196 -46.67 -24.67 -10.09
C VAL A 196 -46.54 -23.30 -9.43
N GLN A 197 -47.64 -22.75 -8.87
CA GLN A 197 -47.56 -21.46 -8.16
C GLN A 197 -46.65 -21.50 -6.95
N SER A 198 -46.65 -22.61 -6.18
CA SER A 198 -45.74 -22.80 -5.07
C SER A 198 -44.25 -22.78 -5.51
N ARG A 199 -43.96 -23.45 -6.66
CA ARG A 199 -42.61 -23.48 -7.24
C ARG A 199 -42.16 -22.12 -7.75
N ILE A 200 -43.04 -21.35 -8.40
CA ILE A 200 -42.76 -19.97 -8.83
C ILE A 200 -42.39 -19.12 -7.62
N LYS A 201 -43.18 -19.15 -6.54
CA LYS A 201 -42.87 -18.41 -5.31
C LYS A 201 -41.59 -18.85 -4.63
N GLN A 202 -41.20 -20.12 -4.79
CA GLN A 202 -39.87 -20.59 -4.30
C GLN A 202 -38.75 -19.96 -5.11
N LEU A 203 -38.85 -19.94 -6.46
CA LEU A 203 -37.83 -19.32 -7.32
C LEU A 203 -37.68 -17.82 -7.05
N GLU A 204 -38.79 -17.12 -6.82
CA GLU A 204 -38.76 -15.68 -6.51
C GLU A 204 -38.06 -15.36 -5.16
N LYS A 205 -37.99 -16.33 -4.25
CA LYS A 205 -37.36 -16.18 -2.91
C LYS A 205 -35.93 -16.69 -2.86
N ILE A 206 -35.41 -17.28 -3.92
CA ILE A 206 -34.04 -17.78 -3.94
C ILE A 206 -33.07 -16.62 -4.05
N ASP A 207 -32.26 -16.45 -3.01
CA ASP A 207 -31.07 -15.59 -3.08
C ASP A 207 -30.05 -16.26 -4.01
N ARG A 208 -29.76 -15.63 -5.14
CA ARG A 208 -28.82 -16.17 -6.11
C ARG A 208 -27.41 -16.04 -5.59
N ILE A 209 -26.67 -17.14 -5.63
CA ILE A 209 -25.26 -17.16 -5.26
C ILE A 209 -24.48 -16.43 -6.37
N GLU A 210 -23.79 -15.38 -5.99
CA GLU A 210 -22.85 -14.69 -6.86
C GLU A 210 -21.47 -15.35 -6.73
N VAL A 211 -20.82 -15.61 -7.84
CA VAL A 211 -19.45 -16.16 -7.88
C VAL A 211 -18.59 -15.13 -8.59
N ASP A 212 -17.45 -14.80 -7.98
CA ASP A 212 -16.44 -13.98 -8.65
C ASP A 212 -15.99 -14.66 -9.94
N GLU A 213 -16.20 -13.99 -11.06
CA GLU A 213 -15.59 -14.43 -12.31
C GLU A 213 -14.07 -14.31 -12.18
N GLU A 214 -13.35 -15.42 -12.39
CA GLU A 214 -11.92 -15.29 -12.63
C GLU A 214 -11.73 -14.51 -13.91
N ASP A 215 -11.03 -13.42 -13.82
CA ASP A 215 -10.48 -12.79 -15.01
C ASP A 215 -9.38 -13.70 -15.60
N ASN A 216 -9.85 -14.78 -16.23
CA ASN A 216 -9.03 -15.69 -16.99
C ASN A 216 -8.78 -15.16 -18.40
N SER A 217 -9.03 -13.88 -18.65
CA SER A 217 -8.71 -13.22 -19.91
C SER A 217 -7.18 -13.15 -20.05
N ALA A 218 -6.57 -14.28 -20.39
CA ALA A 218 -5.19 -14.29 -20.79
C ALA A 218 -5.06 -13.40 -22.03
N LEU A 219 -4.39 -12.25 -21.84
CA LEU A 219 -4.08 -11.35 -22.95
C LEU A 219 -3.24 -12.12 -23.98
N ARG A 220 -3.89 -12.59 -25.04
CA ARG A 220 -3.21 -13.25 -26.17
C ARG A 220 -2.64 -12.18 -27.10
N LEU A 221 -1.63 -11.49 -26.62
CA LEU A 221 -0.93 -10.50 -27.42
C LEU A 221 -0.05 -11.21 -28.46
N LYS A 222 -0.44 -11.13 -29.73
CA LYS A 222 0.40 -11.54 -30.86
C LYS A 222 0.98 -10.29 -31.48
N PHE A 223 2.27 -10.08 -31.32
CA PHE A 223 2.96 -9.04 -32.09
C PHE A 223 3.09 -9.52 -33.54
N PRO A 224 2.69 -8.70 -34.53
CA PRO A 224 2.98 -9.04 -35.91
C PRO A 224 4.50 -9.11 -36.08
N PRO A 225 5.00 -10.07 -36.89
CA PRO A 225 6.43 -10.17 -37.13
C PRO A 225 6.95 -8.88 -37.73
N ALA A 226 7.85 -8.22 -37.01
CA ALA A 226 8.53 -7.03 -37.51
C ALA A 226 9.55 -7.42 -38.60
N SER A 227 9.79 -6.52 -39.55
CA SER A 227 10.87 -6.69 -40.52
C SER A 227 12.22 -6.87 -39.78
N ARG A 228 13.06 -7.75 -40.27
CA ARG A 228 14.36 -8.04 -39.66
C ARG A 228 15.23 -6.75 -39.69
N SER A 229 15.64 -6.26 -38.52
CA SER A 229 16.64 -5.20 -38.40
C SER A 229 18.01 -5.68 -38.87
N GLY A 230 18.89 -4.76 -39.26
CA GLY A 230 20.28 -5.06 -39.55
C GLY A 230 21.03 -5.67 -38.39
N ASN A 231 22.25 -6.13 -38.60
CA ASN A 231 23.11 -6.70 -37.56
C ASN A 231 23.52 -5.64 -36.52
N TYR A 232 23.58 -4.40 -36.91
CA TYR A 232 23.91 -3.23 -36.08
C TYR A 232 22.76 -2.22 -36.14
N PRO A 233 21.72 -2.41 -35.32
CA PRO A 233 20.53 -1.56 -35.33
C PRO A 233 20.81 -0.14 -34.89
N VAL A 234 21.86 0.09 -34.10
CA VAL A 234 22.29 1.43 -33.69
C VAL A 234 23.81 1.51 -33.80
N ILE A 235 24.29 2.51 -34.52
CA ILE A 235 25.69 2.91 -34.59
C ILE A 235 25.74 4.38 -34.20
N CYS A 236 26.50 4.69 -33.18
CA CYS A 236 26.76 6.05 -32.70
C CYS A 236 28.22 6.38 -32.96
N GLU A 237 28.49 7.47 -33.66
CA GLU A 237 29.83 7.99 -33.97
C GLU A 237 29.91 9.42 -33.46
N ASP A 238 30.91 9.70 -32.63
CA ASP A 238 31.21 11.03 -32.07
C ASP A 238 30.00 11.76 -31.47
N VAL A 239 29.12 11.02 -30.80
CA VAL A 239 27.88 11.56 -30.25
C VAL A 239 28.18 12.44 -29.04
N ARG A 240 27.60 13.65 -29.05
CA ARG A 240 27.68 14.63 -27.98
C ARG A 240 26.28 15.03 -27.48
N LYS A 241 26.14 15.20 -26.17
CA LYS A 241 24.95 15.79 -25.56
C LYS A 241 25.31 16.86 -24.54
N ALA A 242 24.64 18.00 -24.65
CA ALA A 242 24.76 19.11 -23.71
C ALA A 242 23.41 19.74 -23.44
N TYR A 243 23.23 20.30 -22.27
CA TYR A 243 22.11 21.13 -21.86
C TYR A 243 22.62 22.52 -21.50
N GLY A 244 22.44 23.49 -22.42
CA GLY A 244 23.05 24.82 -22.31
C GLY A 244 24.58 24.71 -22.26
N SER A 245 25.22 25.24 -21.25
CA SER A 245 26.68 25.17 -21.03
C SER A 245 27.14 23.85 -20.39
N HIS A 246 26.22 23.02 -19.86
CA HIS A 246 26.55 21.75 -19.20
C HIS A 246 26.68 20.63 -20.24
N VAL A 247 27.92 20.15 -20.47
CA VAL A 247 28.18 19.00 -21.35
C VAL A 247 28.03 17.73 -20.52
N VAL A 248 27.11 16.86 -20.94
CA VAL A 248 26.87 15.57 -20.27
C VAL A 248 27.88 14.52 -20.73
N PHE A 249 28.07 14.41 -22.04
CA PHE A 249 29.09 13.56 -22.65
C PHE A 249 29.48 14.09 -24.04
N HIS A 250 30.64 13.71 -24.50
CA HIS A 250 31.17 13.98 -25.83
C HIS A 250 31.99 12.79 -26.32
N ASP A 251 32.20 12.72 -27.64
CA ASP A 251 33.04 11.73 -28.35
C ASP A 251 32.64 10.28 -28.04
N VAL A 252 31.32 10.02 -27.82
CA VAL A 252 30.84 8.68 -27.53
C VAL A 252 30.65 7.89 -28.81
N ASN A 253 31.41 6.81 -28.94
CA ASN A 253 31.30 5.84 -30.01
C ASN A 253 30.75 4.53 -29.49
N LEU A 254 29.57 4.11 -29.97
CA LEU A 254 28.88 2.93 -29.49
C LEU A 254 28.21 2.20 -30.67
N THR A 255 28.42 0.90 -30.72
CA THR A 255 27.72 0.01 -31.66
C THR A 255 26.91 -1.01 -30.89
N ILE A 256 25.60 -1.04 -31.15
CA ILE A 256 24.69 -2.01 -30.53
C ILE A 256 24.40 -3.11 -31.54
N ASN A 257 24.76 -4.33 -31.16
CA ASN A 257 24.48 -5.52 -31.94
C ASN A 257 23.03 -5.97 -31.77
N ARG A 258 22.49 -6.59 -32.81
CA ARG A 258 21.16 -7.20 -32.73
C ARG A 258 21.09 -8.23 -31.62
N GLY A 259 20.04 -8.15 -30.78
CA GLY A 259 19.86 -9.07 -29.64
C GLY A 259 20.71 -8.70 -28.42
N CYS A 260 21.44 -7.56 -28.45
CA CYS A 260 22.15 -7.04 -27.29
C CYS A 260 21.15 -6.44 -26.29
N LEU A 261 21.33 -6.76 -25.03
CA LEU A 261 20.65 -6.09 -23.90
C LEU A 261 21.65 -5.10 -23.30
N LEU A 262 21.22 -3.88 -23.12
CA LEU A 262 21.98 -2.84 -22.40
C LEU A 262 21.42 -2.71 -20.99
N TYR A 263 22.29 -2.75 -19.99
CA TYR A 263 21.97 -2.57 -18.60
C TYR A 263 22.55 -1.26 -18.09
#